data_edee08ab081e3ce98cb1f2ecbdbc431d
#
_entry.id   edee08ab081e3ce98cb1f2ecbdbc431d
#
_cell.length_a   1.000
_cell.length_b   1.000
_cell.length_c   1.000
_cell.angle_alpha   90.00
_cell.angle_beta   90.00
_cell.angle_gamma   90.00
#
_symmetry.space_group_name_H-M   'P 1'
#
loop_
_entity.id
_entity.type
_entity.pdbx_description
1 polymer ?
#
loop_
_entity_poly.entity_id
_entity_poly.type
_entity_poly.pdbx_seq_one_letter_code
_entity_poly.pdbx_strand_id
1 'polypeptide(L)'
;YIKATYNINKEKYAVGDWDNQFLKLHKTKSTENSRIILALTSMGLDASDIEGYDLTGALSDMTYVKKQGLNGPIWALIALDSGNYEIPQISSGKTTAQVSREKLLSYILSSELTDGGFNLTKSDSQGADPDVTAMALQAFAPYYTGRITVGTELQKQIREAVDRNIQVLSDMQKTSGAYSSYGSENAESTAQVLVALSSLGIDGSTDSRFVKNGKSVLDGLLYFYIPSTGMFKHVDTEKSGNQMATEQSFYALVAYQRFRNKKATLYDMTDADKACVMELADCSVTISKTAYTYTGKTIRPAVTVTCKKLDGTTITLKKDTDYTVTYKNNKMPGKATVVVKGKGDYTGSVSRTITIAPTATVISSVTNIETGIRLKWKKTTGAEKYIIYRKAGNGSWKKYKSVKAANGCSFTDTKVTNGSKYAYKIRAYADGVYGAYSSIHTIYRVKQPALKVKKAGKGRLKCSWKKNTKANSYQIMYGTKASMQGAKTIAIKKAGTVKKTIAGLKAGKKYYVRIRSCKTVNKKKYYLSLIHISEPTRHAQIS
;
A
#
# COMPACT_ATOMS: atom_id res chain seq x y z
N TYR A 1 -16.22 15.65 20.29
CA TYR A 1 -17.46 15.49 21.04
C TYR A 1 -17.19 15.10 22.49
N ILE A 2 -16.53 13.97 22.77
CA ILE A 2 -16.27 13.46 24.14
C ILE A 2 -15.62 14.52 25.03
N LYS A 3 -14.50 15.13 24.58
CA LYS A 3 -13.80 16.17 25.33
C LYS A 3 -14.66 17.41 25.56
N ALA A 4 -15.40 17.86 24.55
CA ALA A 4 -16.29 19.01 24.67
C ALA A 4 -17.44 18.73 25.64
N THR A 5 -18.09 17.57 25.56
CA THR A 5 -19.16 17.15 26.47
C THR A 5 -18.66 17.07 27.92
N TYR A 6 -17.48 16.48 28.13
CA TYR A 6 -16.85 16.40 29.46
C TYR A 6 -16.59 17.78 30.02
N ASN A 7 -15.97 18.67 29.24
CA ASN A 7 -15.65 20.03 29.69
C ASN A 7 -16.92 20.83 30.04
N ILE A 8 -17.93 20.80 29.16
CA ILE A 8 -19.22 21.47 29.43
C ILE A 8 -19.87 20.92 30.69
N ASN A 9 -19.89 19.60 30.87
CA ASN A 9 -20.49 19.00 32.04
C ASN A 9 -19.67 19.27 33.30
N LYS A 10 -18.34 19.25 33.24
CA LYS A 10 -17.45 19.63 34.32
C LYS A 10 -17.68 21.07 34.76
N GLU A 11 -17.79 22.00 33.85
CA GLU A 11 -18.06 23.42 34.14
C GLU A 11 -19.46 23.61 34.71
N LYS A 12 -20.47 22.99 34.08
CA LYS A 12 -21.87 23.13 34.50
C LYS A 12 -22.18 22.49 35.86
N TYR A 13 -21.50 21.39 36.19
CA TYR A 13 -21.75 20.61 37.41
C TYR A 13 -20.55 20.57 38.36
N ALA A 14 -19.69 21.56 38.32
CA ALA A 14 -18.37 21.63 38.91
C ALA A 14 -18.34 21.62 40.46
N VAL A 15 -19.39 21.18 41.13
CA VAL A 15 -19.42 21.14 42.58
C VAL A 15 -19.38 19.70 43.09
N GLY A 16 -18.22 19.26 43.49
CA GLY A 16 -18.02 18.31 44.58
C GLY A 16 -17.99 16.80 44.26
N ASP A 17 -18.58 16.29 43.17
CA ASP A 17 -18.81 14.85 42.99
C ASP A 17 -18.13 14.21 41.75
N TRP A 18 -17.29 14.94 41.06
CA TRP A 18 -16.54 14.37 39.94
C TRP A 18 -15.24 13.77 40.45
N ASP A 19 -15.20 12.45 40.48
CA ASP A 19 -13.94 11.76 40.65
C ASP A 19 -13.08 12.03 39.43
N ASN A 20 -11.96 12.70 39.62
CA ASN A 20 -11.02 13.03 38.54
C ASN A 20 -10.34 11.77 37.93
N GLN A 21 -10.64 10.59 38.48
CA GLN A 21 -10.06 9.34 38.06
C GLN A 21 -10.65 8.86 36.70
N PHE A 22 -11.98 9.06 36.49
CA PHE A 22 -12.67 8.52 35.33
C PHE A 22 -13.53 9.57 34.60
N LEU A 23 -13.63 9.43 33.28
CA LEU A 23 -14.39 10.34 32.42
C LEU A 23 -15.90 10.03 32.48
N LYS A 24 -16.65 10.74 33.34
CA LYS A 24 -18.12 10.70 33.38
C LYS A 24 -18.71 11.70 32.38
N LEU A 25 -19.44 11.23 31.39
CA LEU A 25 -20.07 12.08 30.36
C LEU A 25 -21.30 12.82 30.88
N HIS A 26 -21.93 12.33 31.95
CA HIS A 26 -23.06 12.98 32.62
C HIS A 26 -23.00 12.76 34.12
N LYS A 27 -23.45 13.73 34.93
CA LYS A 27 -23.39 13.66 36.41
C LYS A 27 -24.16 12.48 37.01
N THR A 28 -25.30 12.12 36.45
CA THR A 28 -26.20 11.11 37.02
C THR A 28 -26.60 10.00 36.04
N LYS A 29 -26.28 10.15 34.71
CA LYS A 29 -26.70 9.22 33.69
C LYS A 29 -25.52 8.38 33.20
N SER A 30 -25.29 7.23 33.83
CA SER A 30 -24.25 6.28 33.43
C SER A 30 -24.49 5.72 32.03
N THR A 31 -25.75 5.69 31.56
CA THR A 31 -26.11 5.24 30.20
C THR A 31 -25.50 6.10 29.10
N GLU A 32 -25.09 7.36 29.37
CA GLU A 32 -24.36 8.18 28.39
C GLU A 32 -22.97 7.59 28.10
N ASN A 33 -22.27 7.11 29.14
CA ASN A 33 -21.01 6.39 28.94
C ASN A 33 -21.26 5.08 28.21
N SER A 34 -22.25 4.27 28.64
CA SER A 34 -22.58 2.99 28.00
C SER A 34 -22.86 3.14 26.53
N ARG A 35 -23.66 4.15 26.14
CA ARG A 35 -24.04 4.43 24.76
C ARG A 35 -22.84 4.81 23.88
N ILE A 36 -21.94 5.62 24.41
CA ILE A 36 -20.73 6.00 23.67
C ILE A 36 -19.74 4.82 23.58
N ILE A 37 -19.60 4.02 24.65
CA ILE A 37 -18.80 2.79 24.61
C ILE A 37 -19.30 1.87 23.50
N LEU A 38 -20.61 1.58 23.45
CA LEU A 38 -21.20 0.75 22.40
C LEU A 38 -20.95 1.32 20.99
N ALA A 39 -21.12 2.62 20.81
CA ALA A 39 -20.87 3.27 19.53
C ALA A 39 -19.39 3.14 19.10
N LEU A 40 -18.46 3.37 19.99
CA LEU A 40 -17.03 3.25 19.70
C LEU A 40 -16.64 1.80 19.44
N THR A 41 -17.12 0.87 20.28
CA THR A 41 -16.85 -0.57 20.10
C THR A 41 -17.39 -1.09 18.77
N SER A 42 -18.59 -0.65 18.37
CA SER A 42 -19.15 -1.03 17.06
C SER A 42 -18.34 -0.51 15.86
N MET A 43 -17.57 0.55 16.06
CA MET A 43 -16.61 1.07 15.09
C MET A 43 -15.23 0.42 15.20
N GLY A 44 -15.06 -0.61 16.03
CA GLY A 44 -13.78 -1.28 16.28
C GLY A 44 -12.77 -0.43 17.05
N LEU A 45 -13.23 0.59 17.75
CA LEU A 45 -12.39 1.44 18.60
C LEU A 45 -12.36 0.90 20.03
N ASP A 46 -11.24 1.10 20.72
CA ASP A 46 -11.08 0.73 22.13
C ASP A 46 -11.60 1.86 23.02
N ALA A 47 -12.77 1.63 23.64
CA ALA A 47 -13.38 2.63 24.52
C ALA A 47 -12.66 2.81 25.86
N SER A 48 -11.71 1.94 26.21
CA SER A 48 -10.84 2.10 27.38
C SER A 48 -9.66 3.03 27.13
N ASP A 49 -9.36 3.35 25.85
CA ASP A 49 -8.30 4.30 25.48
C ASP A 49 -8.67 5.07 24.19
N ILE A 50 -9.52 6.07 24.31
CA ILE A 50 -9.86 6.99 23.21
C ILE A 50 -9.14 8.32 23.42
N GLU A 51 -8.06 8.55 22.66
CA GLU A 51 -7.24 9.77 22.76
C GLU A 51 -6.77 10.03 24.22
N GLY A 52 -6.45 8.96 24.95
CA GLY A 52 -6.04 9.02 26.35
C GLY A 52 -7.19 9.13 27.37
N TYR A 53 -8.44 8.95 26.94
CA TYR A 53 -9.61 8.92 27.84
C TYR A 53 -10.15 7.50 27.96
N ASP A 54 -10.30 7.03 29.21
CA ASP A 54 -11.00 5.80 29.56
C ASP A 54 -12.48 6.09 29.84
N LEU A 55 -13.37 5.60 28.96
CA LEU A 55 -14.83 5.74 29.15
C LEU A 55 -15.42 4.60 29.98
N THR A 56 -14.73 3.46 30.06
CA THR A 56 -15.19 2.28 30.79
C THR A 56 -15.05 2.49 32.30
N GLY A 57 -14.06 3.25 32.72
CA GLY A 57 -13.78 3.56 34.12
C GLY A 57 -14.94 4.20 34.84
N ALA A 58 -15.75 5.02 34.17
CA ALA A 58 -16.96 5.59 34.77
C ALA A 58 -17.99 4.54 35.21
N LEU A 59 -18.01 3.37 34.56
CA LEU A 59 -18.90 2.25 34.85
C LEU A 59 -18.37 1.36 36.01
N SER A 60 -17.20 1.66 36.57
CA SER A 60 -16.61 0.93 37.68
C SER A 60 -17.25 1.26 39.05
N ASP A 61 -18.01 2.37 39.12
CA ASP A 61 -18.65 2.85 40.35
C ASP A 61 -20.14 2.46 40.42
N MET A 62 -20.48 1.50 41.26
CA MET A 62 -21.85 1.01 41.41
C MET A 62 -22.81 2.11 41.93
N THR A 63 -22.33 3.08 42.71
CA THR A 63 -23.12 4.22 43.16
C THR A 63 -23.53 5.11 41.98
N TYR A 64 -22.62 5.34 41.05
CA TYR A 64 -22.90 6.09 39.85
C TYR A 64 -23.84 5.31 38.92
N VAL A 65 -23.54 4.04 38.66
CA VAL A 65 -24.30 3.19 37.75
C VAL A 65 -25.77 3.07 38.21
N LYS A 66 -26.04 2.94 39.51
CA LYS A 66 -27.40 2.79 40.08
C LYS A 66 -28.23 4.08 40.07
N LYS A 67 -27.65 5.27 39.80
CA LYS A 67 -28.41 6.54 39.80
C LYS A 67 -29.56 6.59 38.81
N GLN A 68 -29.57 5.73 37.78
CA GLN A 68 -30.65 5.63 36.81
C GLN A 68 -31.57 4.41 37.01
N GLY A 69 -31.71 3.95 38.26
CA GLY A 69 -32.49 2.75 38.54
C GLY A 69 -31.90 1.53 37.82
N LEU A 70 -32.77 0.66 37.32
CA LEU A 70 -32.36 -0.59 36.69
C LEU A 70 -31.66 -0.40 35.33
N ASN A 71 -31.98 0.69 34.60
CA ASN A 71 -31.34 0.98 33.32
C ASN A 71 -29.82 1.10 33.41
N GLY A 72 -29.31 1.72 34.48
CA GLY A 72 -27.88 1.91 34.64
C GLY A 72 -27.08 0.58 34.65
N PRO A 73 -27.39 -0.35 35.56
CA PRO A 73 -26.75 -1.67 35.65
C PRO A 73 -26.89 -2.50 34.36
N ILE A 74 -28.08 -2.52 33.74
CA ILE A 74 -28.31 -3.24 32.48
C ILE A 74 -27.34 -2.73 31.38
N TRP A 75 -27.37 -1.43 31.10
CA TRP A 75 -26.58 -0.86 30.05
C TRP A 75 -25.09 -0.82 30.35
N ALA A 76 -24.71 -0.73 31.64
CA ALA A 76 -23.31 -0.87 32.04
C ALA A 76 -22.77 -2.27 31.71
N LEU A 77 -23.54 -3.31 32.05
CA LEU A 77 -23.16 -4.69 31.74
C LEU A 77 -23.05 -4.94 30.22
N ILE A 78 -24.07 -4.53 29.46
CA ILE A 78 -24.07 -4.66 28.00
C ILE A 78 -22.85 -3.95 27.38
N ALA A 79 -22.55 -2.74 27.83
CA ALA A 79 -21.41 -1.96 27.31
C ALA A 79 -20.07 -2.59 27.65
N LEU A 80 -19.89 -3.07 28.89
CA LEU A 80 -18.65 -3.74 29.32
C LEU A 80 -18.44 -5.08 28.60
N ASP A 81 -19.52 -5.81 28.30
CA ASP A 81 -19.45 -7.11 27.64
C ASP A 81 -19.32 -7.00 26.12
N SER A 82 -19.67 -5.86 25.53
CA SER A 82 -19.67 -5.66 24.07
C SER A 82 -18.28 -5.80 23.43
N GLY A 83 -17.25 -5.29 24.09
CA GLY A 83 -15.84 -5.39 23.70
C GLY A 83 -15.01 -6.23 24.67
N ASN A 84 -15.66 -6.97 25.56
CA ASN A 84 -15.02 -7.74 26.62
C ASN A 84 -14.06 -6.89 27.48
N TYR A 85 -14.49 -5.66 27.83
CA TYR A 85 -13.66 -4.71 28.58
C TYR A 85 -13.36 -5.17 30.01
N GLU A 86 -12.13 -4.95 30.43
CA GLU A 86 -11.78 -5.04 31.86
C GLU A 86 -12.44 -3.90 32.63
N ILE A 87 -12.84 -4.19 33.90
CA ILE A 87 -13.44 -3.18 34.78
C ILE A 87 -12.33 -2.55 35.61
N PRO A 88 -11.99 -1.27 35.37
CA PRO A 88 -10.93 -0.61 36.10
C PRO A 88 -11.17 -0.59 37.61
N GLN A 89 -10.10 -0.72 38.38
CA GLN A 89 -10.16 -0.63 39.85
C GLN A 89 -10.30 0.82 40.28
N ILE A 90 -11.20 1.05 41.21
CA ILE A 90 -11.39 2.36 41.86
C ILE A 90 -10.33 2.53 42.93
N SER A 91 -9.68 3.70 42.99
CA SER A 91 -8.68 4.02 43.98
C SER A 91 -9.26 3.94 45.40
N SER A 92 -8.56 3.25 46.30
CA SER A 92 -8.99 3.08 47.69
C SER A 92 -9.27 4.42 48.39
N GLY A 93 -10.43 4.53 49.02
CA GLY A 93 -10.84 5.66 49.86
C GLY A 93 -11.88 6.61 49.28
N LYS A 94 -12.32 6.44 48.02
CA LYS A 94 -13.26 7.38 47.39
C LYS A 94 -14.61 6.80 46.98
N THR A 95 -14.79 5.48 46.99
CA THR A 95 -16.08 4.88 46.65
C THR A 95 -16.38 3.65 47.45
N THR A 96 -17.64 3.45 47.71
CA THR A 96 -18.16 2.38 48.55
C THR A 96 -18.42 1.08 47.83
N ALA A 97 -18.40 1.08 46.47
CA ALA A 97 -18.77 -0.13 45.72
C ALA A 97 -18.09 -0.26 44.35
N GLN A 98 -16.98 -0.99 44.32
CA GLN A 98 -16.39 -1.49 43.09
C GLN A 98 -17.42 -2.33 42.32
N VAL A 99 -17.66 -2.04 41.06
CA VAL A 99 -18.43 -2.86 40.11
C VAL A 99 -17.67 -4.14 39.77
N SER A 100 -18.38 -5.24 39.71
CA SER A 100 -17.98 -6.46 38.97
C SER A 100 -19.18 -6.98 38.20
N ARG A 101 -18.94 -7.86 37.24
CA ARG A 101 -19.99 -8.49 36.45
C ARG A 101 -21.00 -9.23 37.31
N GLU A 102 -20.51 -9.96 38.32
CA GLU A 102 -21.36 -10.69 39.26
C GLU A 102 -22.24 -9.75 40.09
N LYS A 103 -21.73 -8.59 40.50
CA LYS A 103 -22.54 -7.60 41.24
C LYS A 103 -23.60 -6.96 40.37
N LEU A 104 -23.31 -6.67 39.09
CA LEU A 104 -24.31 -6.16 38.14
C LEU A 104 -25.39 -7.21 37.88
N LEU A 105 -25.01 -8.44 37.59
CA LEU A 105 -25.93 -9.57 37.37
C LEU A 105 -26.81 -9.82 38.59
N SER A 106 -26.24 -9.91 39.79
CA SER A 106 -26.99 -10.11 41.02
C SER A 106 -27.96 -8.96 41.29
N TYR A 107 -27.56 -7.72 41.00
CA TYR A 107 -28.44 -6.56 41.15
C TYR A 107 -29.62 -6.60 40.19
N ILE A 108 -29.38 -6.98 38.91
CA ILE A 108 -30.45 -7.11 37.93
C ILE A 108 -31.38 -8.27 38.32
N LEU A 109 -30.86 -9.44 38.67
CA LEU A 109 -31.65 -10.57 39.16
C LEU A 109 -32.51 -10.20 40.38
N SER A 110 -31.95 -9.50 41.40
CA SER A 110 -32.70 -9.07 42.59
C SER A 110 -33.76 -8.01 42.28
N SER A 111 -33.86 -7.58 41.05
CA SER A 111 -34.82 -6.59 40.57
C SER A 111 -35.98 -7.22 39.81
N GLU A 112 -35.98 -8.56 39.61
CA GLU A 112 -37.07 -9.31 39.02
C GLU A 112 -38.30 -9.18 39.92
N LEU A 113 -39.47 -8.98 39.29
CA LEU A 113 -40.74 -8.88 39.98
C LEU A 113 -41.24 -10.25 40.45
N THR A 114 -42.17 -10.27 41.40
CA THR A 114 -42.70 -11.51 42.00
C THR A 114 -43.32 -12.46 40.96
N ASP A 115 -44.05 -11.90 39.97
CA ASP A 115 -44.68 -12.66 38.89
C ASP A 115 -43.77 -12.78 37.64
N GLY A 116 -42.49 -12.42 37.77
CA GLY A 116 -41.54 -12.34 36.69
C GLY A 116 -41.59 -11.01 35.94
N GLY A 117 -40.62 -10.79 35.04
CA GLY A 117 -40.43 -9.54 34.35
C GLY A 117 -39.70 -8.48 35.17
N PHE A 118 -39.48 -7.35 34.53
CA PHE A 118 -38.78 -6.22 35.09
C PHE A 118 -39.48 -4.92 34.77
N ASN A 119 -39.36 -3.92 35.67
CA ASN A 119 -39.71 -2.53 35.42
C ASN A 119 -38.69 -1.57 36.03
N LEU A 120 -38.77 -0.29 35.68
CA LEU A 120 -37.77 0.71 36.13
C LEU A 120 -37.82 0.97 37.62
N THR A 121 -38.96 0.84 38.24
CA THR A 121 -39.22 1.20 39.63
C THR A 121 -39.04 0.04 40.61
N LYS A 122 -38.92 -1.20 40.10
CA LYS A 122 -38.92 -2.44 40.87
C LYS A 122 -40.18 -2.61 41.74
N SER A 123 -41.32 -2.20 41.18
CA SER A 123 -42.60 -2.22 41.88
C SER A 123 -43.55 -3.24 41.25
N ASP A 124 -43.95 -4.26 42.00
CA ASP A 124 -44.91 -5.25 41.60
C ASP A 124 -46.26 -4.63 41.23
N SER A 125 -46.63 -3.51 41.87
CA SER A 125 -47.88 -2.82 41.57
C SER A 125 -47.97 -2.21 40.18
N GLN A 126 -46.86 -2.02 39.49
CA GLN A 126 -46.81 -1.52 38.11
C GLN A 126 -46.76 -2.65 37.08
N GLY A 127 -46.50 -3.88 37.53
CA GLY A 127 -46.30 -5.02 36.66
C GLY A 127 -45.04 -4.94 35.80
N ALA A 128 -44.82 -5.98 35.04
CA ALA A 128 -43.68 -6.05 34.12
C ALA A 128 -43.84 -5.08 32.91
N ASP A 129 -42.72 -4.46 32.51
CA ASP A 129 -42.64 -3.66 31.30
C ASP A 129 -41.86 -4.43 30.24
N PRO A 130 -42.36 -4.54 28.99
CA PRO A 130 -41.67 -5.32 27.95
C PRO A 130 -40.31 -4.77 27.57
N ASP A 131 -40.10 -3.44 27.57
CA ASP A 131 -38.82 -2.81 27.25
C ASP A 131 -37.77 -3.20 28.29
N VAL A 132 -38.10 -3.00 29.57
CA VAL A 132 -37.17 -3.25 30.66
C VAL A 132 -36.86 -4.74 30.82
N THR A 133 -37.89 -5.58 30.64
CA THR A 133 -37.73 -7.05 30.63
C THR A 133 -36.82 -7.48 29.49
N ALA A 134 -37.08 -6.99 28.26
CA ALA A 134 -36.24 -7.30 27.11
C ALA A 134 -34.80 -6.80 27.27
N MET A 135 -34.59 -5.60 27.79
CA MET A 135 -33.24 -5.08 28.08
C MET A 135 -32.51 -5.91 29.12
N ALA A 136 -33.18 -6.38 30.18
CA ALA A 136 -32.58 -7.30 31.16
C ALA A 136 -32.17 -8.63 30.50
N LEU A 137 -33.00 -9.19 29.63
CA LEU A 137 -32.71 -10.39 28.89
C LEU A 137 -31.51 -10.19 27.90
N GLN A 138 -31.39 -9.02 27.29
CA GLN A 138 -30.21 -8.68 26.48
C GLN A 138 -28.91 -8.69 27.30
N ALA A 139 -28.96 -8.16 28.52
CA ALA A 139 -27.81 -8.18 29.42
C ALA A 139 -27.47 -9.60 29.92
N PHE A 140 -28.45 -10.46 30.10
CA PHE A 140 -28.24 -11.86 30.49
C PHE A 140 -27.83 -12.78 29.31
N ALA A 141 -28.10 -12.40 28.08
CA ALA A 141 -27.91 -13.26 26.90
C ALA A 141 -26.50 -13.84 26.77
N PRO A 142 -25.38 -13.09 26.97
CA PRO A 142 -24.04 -13.66 26.91
C PRO A 142 -23.79 -14.80 27.91
N TYR A 143 -24.42 -14.70 29.08
CA TYR A 143 -24.32 -15.70 30.16
C TYR A 143 -25.24 -16.89 29.92
N TYR A 144 -26.46 -16.65 29.47
CA TYR A 144 -27.41 -17.69 29.11
C TYR A 144 -26.91 -18.60 28.00
N THR A 145 -26.36 -18.01 26.94
CA THR A 145 -25.81 -18.74 25.78
C THR A 145 -24.44 -19.38 26.06
N GLY A 146 -23.79 -19.04 27.17
CA GLY A 146 -22.47 -19.56 27.56
C GLY A 146 -21.29 -18.88 26.88
N ARG A 147 -21.51 -17.72 26.23
CA ARG A 147 -20.41 -16.89 25.69
C ARG A 147 -19.51 -16.35 26.79
N ILE A 148 -20.12 -15.90 27.89
CA ILE A 148 -19.43 -15.48 29.11
C ILE A 148 -19.88 -16.41 30.24
N THR A 149 -18.95 -16.80 31.12
CA THR A 149 -19.23 -17.70 32.25
C THR A 149 -19.01 -16.96 33.54
N VAL A 150 -19.85 -17.28 34.55
CA VAL A 150 -19.75 -16.84 35.94
C VAL A 150 -19.84 -18.04 36.87
N GLY A 151 -19.77 -17.82 38.18
CA GLY A 151 -19.88 -18.91 39.15
C GLY A 151 -21.15 -19.75 38.92
N THR A 152 -21.06 -21.06 39.17
CA THR A 152 -22.10 -22.06 38.82
C THR A 152 -23.48 -21.69 39.35
N GLU A 153 -23.58 -21.24 40.57
CA GLU A 153 -24.88 -20.88 41.17
C GLU A 153 -25.51 -19.65 40.53
N LEU A 154 -24.72 -18.61 40.26
CA LEU A 154 -25.19 -17.41 39.57
C LEU A 154 -25.58 -17.74 38.10
N GLN A 155 -24.81 -18.60 37.45
CA GLN A 155 -25.10 -19.09 36.09
C GLN A 155 -26.45 -19.82 36.03
N LYS A 156 -26.78 -20.62 37.06
CA LYS A 156 -28.06 -21.32 37.20
C LYS A 156 -29.19 -20.32 37.40
N GLN A 157 -29.05 -19.37 38.33
CA GLN A 157 -30.04 -18.31 38.57
C GLN A 157 -30.36 -17.49 37.32
N ILE A 158 -29.33 -17.14 36.52
CA ILE A 158 -29.52 -16.43 35.27
C ILE A 158 -30.35 -17.28 34.29
N ARG A 159 -30.06 -18.56 34.15
CA ARG A 159 -30.81 -19.45 33.25
C ARG A 159 -32.27 -19.52 33.64
N GLU A 160 -32.55 -19.76 34.92
CA GLU A 160 -33.91 -19.83 35.45
C GLU A 160 -34.66 -18.52 35.26
N ALA A 161 -34.02 -17.37 35.50
CA ALA A 161 -34.62 -16.05 35.30
C ALA A 161 -34.92 -15.81 33.80
N VAL A 162 -33.98 -16.13 32.91
CA VAL A 162 -34.18 -15.96 31.46
C VAL A 162 -35.33 -16.83 30.97
N ASP A 163 -35.43 -18.10 31.38
CA ASP A 163 -36.48 -19.01 30.95
C ASP A 163 -37.87 -18.51 31.44
N ARG A 164 -37.98 -18.02 32.69
CA ARG A 164 -39.24 -17.39 33.19
C ARG A 164 -39.61 -16.15 32.38
N ASN A 165 -38.63 -15.30 32.11
CA ASN A 165 -38.90 -14.01 31.46
C ASN A 165 -39.15 -14.13 29.94
N ILE A 166 -38.67 -15.17 29.30
CA ILE A 166 -39.10 -15.56 27.95
C ILE A 166 -40.58 -15.83 27.92
N GLN A 167 -41.10 -16.56 28.95
CA GLN A 167 -42.54 -16.81 29.05
C GLN A 167 -43.34 -15.52 29.33
N VAL A 168 -42.88 -14.68 30.22
CA VAL A 168 -43.48 -13.37 30.49
C VAL A 168 -43.62 -12.53 29.23
N LEU A 169 -42.54 -12.42 28.41
CA LEU A 169 -42.59 -11.70 27.15
C LEU A 169 -43.53 -12.37 26.15
N SER A 170 -43.61 -13.70 26.13
CA SER A 170 -44.60 -14.42 25.28
C SER A 170 -46.02 -14.07 25.65
N ASP A 171 -46.34 -13.99 26.95
CA ASP A 171 -47.68 -13.69 27.45
C ASP A 171 -48.07 -12.21 27.25
N MET A 172 -47.10 -11.31 27.26
CA MET A 172 -47.29 -9.88 26.99
C MET A 172 -47.53 -9.55 25.50
N GLN A 173 -47.16 -10.45 24.57
CA GLN A 173 -47.30 -10.20 23.14
C GLN A 173 -48.76 -10.05 22.71
N LYS A 174 -49.09 -9.00 21.96
CA LYS A 174 -50.43 -8.73 21.44
C LYS A 174 -50.73 -9.56 20.19
N THR A 175 -52.01 -9.63 19.84
CA THR A 175 -52.49 -10.35 18.63
C THR A 175 -51.99 -9.75 17.32
N SER A 176 -51.56 -8.50 17.35
CA SER A 176 -50.84 -7.82 16.26
C SER A 176 -49.41 -8.31 16.04
N GLY A 177 -48.84 -9.05 17.01
CA GLY A 177 -47.46 -9.42 17.09
C GLY A 177 -46.60 -8.40 17.86
N ALA A 178 -47.09 -7.19 18.10
CA ALA A 178 -46.39 -6.10 18.76
C ALA A 178 -46.46 -6.19 20.30
N TYR A 179 -45.80 -5.26 20.95
CA TYR A 179 -45.76 -5.08 22.41
C TYR A 179 -46.30 -3.70 22.80
N SER A 180 -46.89 -3.62 23.99
CA SER A 180 -47.47 -2.40 24.52
C SER A 180 -46.73 -1.97 25.79
N SER A 181 -46.29 -0.73 25.84
CA SER A 181 -45.82 -0.06 27.04
C SER A 181 -46.60 1.23 27.25
N TYR A 182 -46.89 1.59 28.49
CA TYR A 182 -47.70 2.76 28.84
C TYR A 182 -49.06 2.81 28.13
N GLY A 183 -49.67 1.64 27.86
CA GLY A 183 -51.03 1.54 27.32
C GLY A 183 -51.15 1.55 25.80
N SER A 184 -50.09 1.72 25.06
CA SER A 184 -50.07 1.74 23.60
C SER A 184 -49.09 0.73 23.03
N GLU A 185 -49.52 0.00 21.98
CA GLU A 185 -48.57 -0.77 21.16
C GLU A 185 -47.62 0.18 20.44
N ASN A 186 -46.34 -0.10 20.52
CA ASN A 186 -45.31 0.80 19.95
C ASN A 186 -44.13 0.04 19.36
N ALA A 187 -43.43 0.73 18.46
CA ALA A 187 -42.32 0.16 17.73
C ALA A 187 -41.11 -0.14 18.63
N GLU A 188 -40.85 0.74 19.61
CA GLU A 188 -39.67 0.64 20.48
C GLU A 188 -39.74 -0.59 21.38
N SER A 189 -40.85 -0.82 22.08
CA SER A 189 -41.05 -2.01 22.90
C SER A 189 -40.94 -3.29 22.07
N THR A 190 -41.52 -3.30 20.87
CA THR A 190 -41.47 -4.43 19.94
C THR A 190 -40.02 -4.66 19.46
N ALA A 191 -39.28 -3.59 19.18
CA ALA A 191 -37.88 -3.64 18.79
C ALA A 191 -37.00 -4.24 19.89
N GLN A 192 -37.17 -3.79 21.16
CA GLN A 192 -36.40 -4.31 22.28
C GLN A 192 -36.57 -5.82 22.47
N VAL A 193 -37.82 -6.31 22.30
CA VAL A 193 -38.09 -7.75 22.39
C VAL A 193 -37.43 -8.51 21.22
N LEU A 194 -37.50 -8.00 20.00
CA LEU A 194 -36.82 -8.65 18.86
C LEU A 194 -35.31 -8.75 19.06
N VAL A 195 -34.69 -7.72 19.64
CA VAL A 195 -33.23 -7.74 20.01
C VAL A 195 -32.97 -8.82 21.07
N ALA A 196 -33.78 -8.88 22.12
CA ALA A 196 -33.62 -9.87 23.19
C ALA A 196 -33.73 -11.30 22.66
N LEU A 197 -34.76 -11.62 21.88
CA LEU A 197 -34.94 -12.94 21.28
C LEU A 197 -33.77 -13.30 20.36
N SER A 198 -33.35 -12.39 19.50
CA SER A 198 -32.20 -12.58 18.62
C SER A 198 -30.90 -12.85 19.39
N SER A 199 -30.73 -12.16 20.53
CA SER A 199 -29.56 -12.33 21.40
C SER A 199 -29.55 -13.68 22.14
N LEU A 200 -30.75 -14.21 22.44
CA LEU A 200 -30.93 -15.52 23.08
C LEU A 200 -30.96 -16.69 22.11
N GLY A 201 -30.83 -16.43 20.79
CA GLY A 201 -30.88 -17.46 19.76
C GLY A 201 -32.31 -17.93 19.40
N ILE A 202 -33.34 -17.13 19.72
CA ILE A 202 -34.74 -17.42 19.46
C ILE A 202 -35.17 -16.66 18.20
N ASP A 203 -35.80 -17.38 17.28
CA ASP A 203 -36.32 -16.76 16.04
C ASP A 203 -37.65 -16.05 16.30
N GLY A 204 -37.61 -14.74 16.45
CA GLY A 204 -38.80 -13.89 16.67
C GLY A 204 -39.80 -13.84 15.53
N SER A 205 -39.56 -14.54 14.40
CA SER A 205 -40.49 -14.66 13.28
C SER A 205 -41.18 -16.02 13.21
N THR A 206 -40.62 -17.09 13.80
CA THR A 206 -41.12 -18.46 13.61
C THR A 206 -41.31 -19.25 14.90
N ASP A 207 -40.71 -18.82 16.03
CA ASP A 207 -40.91 -19.51 17.31
C ASP A 207 -42.35 -19.42 17.74
N SER A 208 -42.97 -20.56 18.00
CA SER A 208 -44.41 -20.67 18.28
C SER A 208 -44.86 -19.88 19.53
N ARG A 209 -43.96 -19.67 20.50
CA ARG A 209 -44.22 -18.83 21.68
C ARG A 209 -44.48 -17.38 21.32
N PHE A 210 -43.89 -16.91 20.23
CA PHE A 210 -43.86 -15.53 19.77
C PHE A 210 -44.66 -15.30 18.47
N VAL A 211 -45.61 -16.18 18.18
CA VAL A 211 -46.56 -16.02 17.09
C VAL A 211 -47.97 -16.01 17.68
N LYS A 212 -48.64 -14.86 17.68
CA LYS A 212 -50.00 -14.67 18.18
C LYS A 212 -50.97 -14.35 17.03
N ASN A 213 -52.00 -15.11 16.89
CA ASN A 213 -53.00 -14.95 15.78
C ASN A 213 -52.30 -14.91 14.38
N GLY A 214 -51.28 -15.73 14.20
CA GLY A 214 -50.50 -15.77 12.94
C GLY A 214 -49.56 -14.57 12.71
N LYS A 215 -49.37 -13.70 13.71
CA LYS A 215 -48.48 -12.55 13.69
C LYS A 215 -47.29 -12.76 14.62
N SER A 216 -46.10 -12.70 14.07
CA SER A 216 -44.83 -12.80 14.77
C SER A 216 -44.40 -11.44 15.36
N VAL A 217 -43.34 -11.44 16.18
CA VAL A 217 -42.73 -10.19 16.67
C VAL A 217 -42.18 -9.35 15.51
N LEU A 218 -41.63 -9.99 14.47
CA LEU A 218 -41.18 -9.29 13.28
C LEU A 218 -42.35 -8.64 12.53
N ASP A 219 -43.50 -9.33 12.38
CA ASP A 219 -44.71 -8.74 11.80
C ASP A 219 -45.19 -7.55 12.62
N GLY A 220 -45.17 -7.67 13.96
CA GLY A 220 -45.54 -6.59 14.88
C GLY A 220 -44.64 -5.38 14.76
N LEU A 221 -43.34 -5.56 14.56
CA LEU A 221 -42.43 -4.45 14.33
C LEU A 221 -42.66 -3.80 12.96
N LEU A 222 -42.79 -4.60 11.90
CA LEU A 222 -42.99 -4.11 10.53
C LEU A 222 -44.35 -3.41 10.34
N TYR A 223 -45.32 -3.62 11.24
CA TYR A 223 -46.60 -2.88 11.24
C TYR A 223 -46.40 -1.37 11.41
N PHE A 224 -45.35 -0.93 12.10
CA PHE A 224 -45.01 0.50 12.27
C PHE A 224 -44.18 1.08 11.12
N TYR A 225 -43.78 0.27 10.13
CA TYR A 225 -42.94 0.73 9.02
C TYR A 225 -43.75 1.55 8.01
N ILE A 226 -43.19 2.67 7.56
CA ILE A 226 -43.73 3.55 6.52
C ILE A 226 -42.93 3.38 5.23
N PRO A 227 -43.42 2.61 4.26
CA PRO A 227 -42.64 2.33 3.03
C PRO A 227 -42.25 3.57 2.23
N SER A 228 -43.09 4.62 2.24
CA SER A 228 -42.87 5.85 1.46
C SER A 228 -41.69 6.70 1.98
N THR A 229 -41.35 6.57 3.26
CA THR A 229 -40.26 7.35 3.89
C THR A 229 -39.11 6.49 4.36
N GLY A 230 -39.29 5.16 4.47
CA GLY A 230 -38.30 4.26 5.06
C GLY A 230 -38.17 4.39 6.60
N MET A 231 -39.10 5.09 7.25
CA MET A 231 -39.10 5.34 8.69
C MET A 231 -40.12 4.46 9.42
N PHE A 232 -40.01 4.40 10.74
CA PHE A 232 -41.01 3.76 11.62
C PHE A 232 -41.76 4.82 12.43
N LYS A 233 -43.07 4.56 12.64
CA LYS A 233 -43.91 5.31 13.58
C LYS A 233 -43.61 4.85 15.01
N HIS A 234 -43.83 5.72 16.00
CA HIS A 234 -43.82 5.30 17.40
C HIS A 234 -45.04 4.43 17.69
N VAL A 235 -46.24 4.94 17.39
CA VAL A 235 -47.54 4.25 17.54
C VAL A 235 -48.34 4.28 16.23
N ASP A 236 -49.33 3.41 16.09
CA ASP A 236 -50.09 3.30 14.86
C ASP A 236 -50.82 4.59 14.47
N THR A 237 -51.28 5.37 15.42
CA THR A 237 -52.00 6.63 15.19
C THR A 237 -51.11 7.75 14.61
N GLU A 238 -49.78 7.64 14.64
CA GLU A 238 -48.88 8.62 14.02
C GLU A 238 -48.95 8.53 12.48
N LYS A 239 -48.88 9.70 11.82
CA LYS A 239 -48.89 9.82 10.35
C LYS A 239 -47.49 9.98 9.75
N SER A 240 -46.52 10.31 10.56
CA SER A 240 -45.13 10.54 10.15
C SER A 240 -44.18 9.61 10.89
N GLY A 241 -42.98 9.43 10.32
CA GLY A 241 -41.90 8.68 10.96
C GLY A 241 -41.41 9.39 12.23
N ASN A 242 -41.06 8.59 13.21
CA ASN A 242 -40.44 9.02 14.47
C ASN A 242 -38.98 8.62 14.47
N GLN A 243 -38.11 9.53 14.89
CA GLN A 243 -36.65 9.29 14.85
C GLN A 243 -36.24 8.16 15.81
N MET A 244 -36.74 8.15 17.05
CA MET A 244 -36.41 7.14 18.05
C MET A 244 -36.95 5.77 17.65
N ALA A 245 -38.20 5.70 17.21
CA ALA A 245 -38.81 4.47 16.69
C ALA A 245 -38.04 3.91 15.51
N THR A 246 -37.60 4.79 14.60
CA THR A 246 -36.79 4.40 13.42
C THR A 246 -35.44 3.85 13.84
N GLU A 247 -34.71 4.54 14.72
CA GLU A 247 -33.39 4.12 15.23
C GLU A 247 -33.50 2.74 15.90
N GLN A 248 -34.48 2.57 16.82
CA GLN A 248 -34.63 1.33 17.56
C GLN A 248 -35.09 0.17 16.69
N SER A 249 -36.01 0.40 15.75
CA SER A 249 -36.44 -0.61 14.79
C SER A 249 -35.30 -1.05 13.87
N PHE A 250 -34.45 -0.11 13.44
CA PHE A 250 -33.30 -0.44 12.60
C PHE A 250 -32.29 -1.34 13.32
N TYR A 251 -31.87 -1.00 14.55
CA TYR A 251 -30.92 -1.88 15.23
C TYR A 251 -31.55 -3.24 15.59
N ALA A 252 -32.88 -3.31 15.82
CA ALA A 252 -33.58 -4.57 16.03
C ALA A 252 -33.56 -5.44 14.75
N LEU A 253 -33.80 -4.83 13.59
CA LEU A 253 -33.66 -5.53 12.30
C LEU A 253 -32.24 -5.99 12.03
N VAL A 254 -31.24 -5.19 12.41
CA VAL A 254 -29.81 -5.60 12.34
C VAL A 254 -29.55 -6.78 13.28
N ALA A 255 -30.03 -6.76 14.54
CA ALA A 255 -29.91 -7.86 15.47
C ALA A 255 -30.51 -9.15 14.90
N TYR A 256 -31.71 -9.05 14.35
CA TYR A 256 -32.42 -10.18 13.71
C TYR A 256 -31.68 -10.68 12.45
N GLN A 257 -31.20 -9.79 11.61
CA GLN A 257 -30.38 -10.16 10.42
C GLN A 257 -29.08 -10.88 10.82
N ARG A 258 -28.38 -10.39 11.86
CA ARG A 258 -27.16 -11.04 12.38
C ARG A 258 -27.48 -12.44 12.89
N PHE A 259 -28.56 -12.60 13.67
CA PHE A 259 -29.06 -13.88 14.14
C PHE A 259 -29.33 -14.84 12.95
N ARG A 260 -30.12 -14.41 11.94
CA ARG A 260 -30.43 -15.21 10.75
C ARG A 260 -29.17 -15.64 9.98
N ASN A 261 -28.15 -14.80 9.96
CA ASN A 261 -26.88 -15.05 9.29
C ASN A 261 -25.85 -15.75 10.19
N LYS A 262 -26.24 -16.21 11.38
CA LYS A 262 -25.36 -16.87 12.37
C LYS A 262 -24.09 -16.07 12.67
N LYS A 263 -24.21 -14.75 12.77
CA LYS A 263 -23.15 -13.83 13.19
C LYS A 263 -23.21 -13.63 14.71
N ALA A 264 -22.17 -12.99 15.27
CA ALA A 264 -22.20 -12.53 16.64
C ALA A 264 -23.47 -11.70 16.91
N THR A 265 -24.00 -11.71 18.13
CA THR A 265 -25.21 -10.95 18.50
C THR A 265 -24.96 -9.44 18.39
N LEU A 266 -26.01 -8.61 18.41
CA LEU A 266 -25.89 -7.16 18.22
C LEU A 266 -24.85 -6.53 19.18
N TYR A 267 -24.87 -6.93 20.43
CA TYR A 267 -23.98 -6.39 21.46
C TYR A 267 -22.73 -7.24 21.73
N ASP A 268 -22.50 -8.29 20.98
CA ASP A 268 -21.21 -8.94 20.88
C ASP A 268 -20.44 -8.31 19.70
N MET A 269 -19.65 -7.30 20.01
CA MET A 269 -18.91 -6.50 19.02
C MET A 269 -17.47 -6.98 18.86
N THR A 270 -17.16 -8.21 19.28
CA THR A 270 -15.84 -8.82 19.12
C THR A 270 -15.49 -9.08 17.65
N ASP A 271 -16.52 -9.11 16.77
CA ASP A 271 -16.38 -9.21 15.33
C ASP A 271 -16.43 -7.86 14.60
N ALA A 272 -16.44 -6.75 15.34
CA ALA A 272 -16.39 -5.43 14.73
C ALA A 272 -15.03 -5.22 14.04
N ASP A 273 -15.08 -4.98 12.73
CA ASP A 273 -13.87 -4.57 12.01
C ASP A 273 -13.38 -3.25 12.60
N LYS A 274 -12.07 -3.13 12.80
CA LYS A 274 -11.49 -1.86 13.24
C LYS A 274 -11.78 -0.77 12.19
N ALA A 275 -12.87 -0.04 12.38
CA ALA A 275 -13.40 0.92 11.43
C ALA A 275 -12.55 2.20 11.26
N CYS A 276 -11.54 2.37 12.08
CA CYS A 276 -10.57 3.47 11.94
C CYS A 276 -9.21 2.98 11.51
N VAL A 277 -9.17 2.02 10.61
CA VAL A 277 -7.93 1.72 9.91
C VAL A 277 -7.78 2.74 8.80
N MET A 278 -6.89 3.70 8.99
CA MET A 278 -6.63 4.71 7.97
C MET A 278 -5.97 4.06 6.75
N GLU A 279 -6.57 4.23 5.57
CA GLU A 279 -5.99 3.73 4.33
C GLU A 279 -4.72 4.52 3.99
N LEU A 280 -3.60 3.81 3.75
CA LEU A 280 -2.37 4.48 3.30
C LEU A 280 -2.53 5.22 1.96
N ALA A 281 -3.58 4.90 1.20
CA ALA A 281 -3.93 5.62 -0.02
C ALA A 281 -4.31 7.08 0.26
N ASP A 282 -4.89 7.36 1.42
CA ASP A 282 -5.30 8.69 1.87
C ASP A 282 -4.16 9.46 2.53
N CYS A 283 -3.02 8.82 2.73
CA CYS A 283 -1.83 9.39 3.31
C CYS A 283 -0.82 9.86 2.26
N SER A 284 -0.03 10.86 2.57
CA SER A 284 1.07 11.30 1.72
C SER A 284 2.31 10.43 1.94
N VAL A 285 2.71 9.69 0.90
CA VAL A 285 3.92 8.87 0.90
C VAL A 285 5.00 9.53 0.07
N THR A 286 6.06 10.01 0.71
CA THR A 286 7.20 10.69 0.08
C THR A 286 8.47 9.82 0.14
N ILE A 287 9.28 9.91 -0.90
CA ILE A 287 10.58 9.22 -1.01
C ILE A 287 11.66 10.28 -1.11
N SER A 288 12.72 10.14 -0.29
CA SER A 288 13.80 11.11 -0.19
C SER A 288 14.52 11.39 -1.52
N LYS A 289 14.59 10.38 -2.39
CA LYS A 289 15.20 10.48 -3.73
C LYS A 289 14.63 9.41 -4.65
N THR A 290 14.29 9.78 -5.89
CA THR A 290 13.65 8.89 -6.87
C THR A 290 14.55 8.46 -8.02
N ALA A 291 15.72 9.10 -8.21
CA ALA A 291 16.66 8.79 -9.29
C ALA A 291 18.08 8.53 -8.75
N TYR A 292 18.63 7.40 -9.13
CA TYR A 292 19.94 6.91 -8.68
C TYR A 292 20.79 6.49 -9.88
N THR A 293 22.10 6.44 -9.69
CA THR A 293 23.03 5.78 -10.60
C THR A 293 23.45 4.44 -9.99
N TYR A 294 23.61 3.44 -10.82
CA TYR A 294 24.04 2.11 -10.40
C TYR A 294 25.41 2.15 -9.70
N THR A 295 25.47 1.55 -8.51
CA THR A 295 26.70 1.48 -7.70
C THR A 295 27.13 0.06 -7.38
N GLY A 296 26.33 -0.95 -7.80
CA GLY A 296 26.51 -2.36 -7.39
C GLY A 296 25.90 -2.70 -6.04
N LYS A 297 25.52 -1.69 -5.24
CA LYS A 297 24.86 -1.85 -3.94
C LYS A 297 23.35 -1.77 -4.07
N THR A 298 22.65 -2.38 -3.12
CA THR A 298 21.19 -2.27 -2.99
C THR A 298 20.79 -0.84 -2.62
N ILE A 299 19.80 -0.28 -3.29
CA ILE A 299 19.30 1.10 -3.07
C ILE A 299 18.03 1.03 -2.23
N ARG A 300 18.06 1.71 -1.07
CA ARG A 300 16.94 1.78 -0.12
C ARG A 300 16.73 3.24 0.30
N PRO A 301 15.96 4.02 -0.47
CA PRO A 301 15.66 5.39 -0.08
C PRO A 301 14.85 5.44 1.22
N ALA A 302 15.02 6.51 1.99
CA ALA A 302 14.16 6.79 3.11
C ALA A 302 12.74 7.12 2.62
N VAL A 303 11.75 6.62 3.35
CA VAL A 303 10.32 6.84 3.11
C VAL A 303 9.75 7.59 4.30
N THR A 304 8.97 8.62 4.06
CA THR A 304 8.19 9.33 5.06
C THR A 304 6.71 9.23 4.69
N VAL A 305 5.89 8.85 5.66
CA VAL A 305 4.43 8.78 5.51
C VAL A 305 3.82 9.79 6.46
N THR A 306 2.96 10.67 5.94
CA THR A 306 2.21 11.63 6.74
C THR A 306 0.74 11.51 6.41
N CYS A 307 -0.11 11.48 7.43
CA CYS A 307 -1.55 11.38 7.29
C CYS A 307 -2.25 12.57 7.95
N LYS A 308 -3.37 12.97 7.39
CA LYS A 308 -4.20 14.04 7.92
C LYS A 308 -5.30 13.44 8.79
N LYS A 309 -5.35 13.82 10.06
CA LYS A 309 -6.44 13.41 10.96
C LYS A 309 -7.75 14.16 10.62
N LEU A 310 -8.86 13.66 11.14
CA LEU A 310 -10.19 14.29 11.00
C LEU A 310 -10.25 15.72 11.56
N ASP A 311 -9.45 16.01 12.58
CA ASP A 311 -9.32 17.36 13.15
C ASP A 311 -8.48 18.33 12.30
N GLY A 312 -7.96 17.85 11.16
CA GLY A 312 -7.11 18.61 10.25
C GLY A 312 -5.61 18.62 10.60
N THR A 313 -5.22 18.06 11.74
CA THR A 313 -3.80 17.93 12.11
C THR A 313 -3.09 16.90 11.24
N THR A 314 -1.78 17.09 11.02
CA THR A 314 -0.96 16.15 10.25
C THR A 314 -0.04 15.40 11.21
N ILE A 315 -0.08 14.07 11.12
CA ILE A 315 0.82 13.20 11.87
C ILE A 315 1.82 12.53 10.94
N THR A 316 3.03 12.28 11.44
CA THR A 316 4.04 11.48 10.75
C THR A 316 4.05 10.08 11.35
N LEU A 317 3.85 9.08 10.50
CA LEU A 317 3.79 7.69 10.89
C LEU A 317 5.18 7.14 11.20
N LYS A 318 5.26 6.19 12.13
CA LYS A 318 6.49 5.52 12.55
C LYS A 318 6.68 4.25 11.73
N LYS A 319 7.82 4.18 11.04
CA LYS A 319 8.22 2.97 10.32
C LYS A 319 8.35 1.78 11.28
N ASP A 320 7.97 0.59 10.81
CA ASP A 320 7.95 -0.70 11.50
C ASP A 320 6.89 -0.82 12.61
N THR A 321 6.31 0.29 13.08
CA THR A 321 5.14 0.34 13.95
C THR A 321 3.86 0.49 13.12
N ASP A 322 3.75 1.58 12.35
CA ASP A 322 2.54 1.98 11.63
C ASP A 322 2.57 1.55 10.16
N TYR A 323 3.75 1.32 9.61
CA TYR A 323 3.92 0.81 8.24
C TYR A 323 5.24 0.07 8.07
N THR A 324 5.29 -0.79 7.05
CA THR A 324 6.51 -1.47 6.61
C THR A 324 6.91 -1.02 5.21
N VAL A 325 8.21 -1.12 4.90
CA VAL A 325 8.74 -0.77 3.58
C VAL A 325 9.49 -1.95 2.98
N THR A 326 9.10 -2.34 1.78
CA THR A 326 9.79 -3.36 1.00
C THR A 326 10.22 -2.80 -0.35
N TYR A 327 11.26 -3.41 -0.94
CA TYR A 327 11.87 -2.94 -2.17
C TYR A 327 11.97 -4.10 -3.17
N LYS A 328 11.60 -3.83 -4.43
CA LYS A 328 11.72 -4.80 -5.53
C LYS A 328 12.63 -4.22 -6.62
N ASN A 329 13.50 -5.05 -7.20
CA ASN A 329 14.42 -4.71 -8.30
C ASN A 329 15.41 -3.57 -7.98
N ASN A 330 15.69 -3.31 -6.71
CA ASN A 330 16.43 -2.14 -6.23
C ASN A 330 17.96 -2.30 -6.22
N LYS A 331 18.50 -3.26 -6.98
CA LYS A 331 19.96 -3.50 -7.09
C LYS A 331 20.48 -3.27 -8.51
N MET A 332 19.71 -3.65 -9.53
CA MET A 332 20.17 -3.57 -10.93
C MET A 332 19.64 -2.29 -11.60
N PRO A 333 20.30 -1.82 -12.68
CA PRO A 333 19.79 -0.71 -13.49
C PRO A 333 18.38 -1.00 -14.05
N GLY A 334 17.53 0.00 -14.05
CA GLY A 334 16.14 -0.07 -14.48
C GLY A 334 15.20 0.62 -13.51
N LYS A 335 13.92 0.28 -13.58
CA LYS A 335 12.91 0.70 -12.62
C LYS A 335 12.91 -0.21 -11.41
N ALA A 336 12.83 0.36 -10.23
CA ALA A 336 12.66 -0.35 -8.98
C ALA A 336 11.40 0.15 -8.27
N THR A 337 10.76 -0.72 -7.48
CA THR A 337 9.54 -0.40 -6.76
C THR A 337 9.80 -0.36 -5.27
N VAL A 338 9.32 0.70 -4.63
CA VAL A 338 9.21 0.85 -3.18
C VAL A 338 7.75 0.59 -2.82
N VAL A 339 7.48 -0.42 -2.00
CA VAL A 339 6.13 -0.75 -1.52
C VAL A 339 6.06 -0.42 -0.05
N VAL A 340 5.14 0.44 0.31
CA VAL A 340 4.79 0.82 1.68
C VAL A 340 3.48 0.12 2.01
N LYS A 341 3.47 -0.70 3.06
CA LYS A 341 2.29 -1.44 3.51
C LYS A 341 1.95 -1.03 4.92
N GLY A 342 0.69 -0.71 5.17
CA GLY A 342 0.16 -0.37 6.48
C GLY A 342 0.29 -1.51 7.48
N LYS A 343 0.33 -1.15 8.76
CA LYS A 343 0.42 -2.04 9.91
C LYS A 343 -0.32 -1.41 11.09
N GLY A 344 -0.91 -2.24 11.97
CA GLY A 344 -1.68 -1.72 13.11
C GLY A 344 -2.93 -1.00 12.65
N ASP A 345 -3.04 0.27 12.98
CA ASP A 345 -4.20 1.13 12.66
C ASP A 345 -4.18 1.66 11.22
N TYR A 346 -3.27 1.18 10.38
CA TYR A 346 -3.14 1.58 8.98
C TYR A 346 -3.22 0.37 8.06
N THR A 347 -4.04 0.45 7.01
CA THR A 347 -4.21 -0.62 6.01
C THR A 347 -3.81 -0.19 4.62
N GLY A 348 -3.95 -1.13 3.68
CA GLY A 348 -3.64 -0.91 2.29
C GLY A 348 -2.15 -0.87 2.00
N SER A 349 -1.83 -0.55 0.78
CA SER A 349 -0.44 -0.42 0.33
C SER A 349 -0.28 0.62 -0.77
N VAL A 350 0.81 1.36 -0.71
CA VAL A 350 1.17 2.37 -1.70
C VAL A 350 2.49 2.00 -2.35
N SER A 351 2.52 2.00 -3.67
CA SER A 351 3.73 1.73 -4.45
C SER A 351 4.28 3.00 -5.08
N ARG A 352 5.59 3.16 -5.07
CA ARG A 352 6.30 4.26 -5.72
C ARG A 352 7.45 3.69 -6.57
N THR A 353 7.70 4.30 -7.71
CA THR A 353 8.78 3.90 -8.60
C THR A 353 10.00 4.79 -8.39
N ILE A 354 11.15 4.16 -8.25
CA ILE A 354 12.46 4.82 -8.35
C ILE A 354 13.20 4.30 -9.58
N THR A 355 14.16 5.07 -10.07
CA THR A 355 14.96 4.73 -11.23
C THR A 355 16.43 4.56 -10.89
N ILE A 356 17.06 3.52 -11.44
CA ILE A 356 18.48 3.25 -11.29
C ILE A 356 19.11 3.33 -12.68
N ALA A 357 19.78 4.43 -12.97
CA ALA A 357 20.44 4.63 -14.27
C ALA A 357 21.68 3.74 -14.40
N PRO A 358 21.89 3.08 -15.55
CA PRO A 358 23.17 2.45 -15.86
C PRO A 358 24.33 3.46 -15.78
N THR A 359 25.52 3.00 -15.41
CA THR A 359 26.72 3.85 -15.45
C THR A 359 27.03 4.32 -16.87
N ALA A 360 27.80 5.40 -17.01
CA ALA A 360 28.23 5.90 -18.29
C ALA A 360 28.98 4.81 -19.09
N THR A 361 28.60 4.62 -20.33
CA THR A 361 29.27 3.67 -21.23
C THR A 361 30.65 4.20 -21.61
N VAL A 362 31.69 3.36 -21.58
CA VAL A 362 33.03 3.73 -21.95
C VAL A 362 33.33 3.25 -23.37
N ILE A 363 33.48 4.16 -24.33
CA ILE A 363 33.95 3.83 -25.68
C ILE A 363 35.45 3.48 -25.58
N SER A 364 35.81 2.24 -25.94
CA SER A 364 37.18 1.76 -25.91
C SER A 364 37.96 2.09 -27.20
N SER A 365 37.27 2.15 -28.34
CA SER A 365 37.88 2.56 -29.59
C SER A 365 36.89 3.03 -30.66
N VAL A 366 37.31 3.97 -31.49
CA VAL A 366 36.66 4.37 -32.75
C VAL A 366 37.67 4.36 -33.84
N THR A 367 37.54 3.46 -34.80
CA THR A 367 38.58 3.20 -35.82
C THR A 367 37.99 3.15 -37.22
N ASN A 368 38.76 3.64 -38.22
CA ASN A 368 38.44 3.39 -39.62
C ASN A 368 38.79 1.95 -39.97
N ILE A 369 37.83 1.24 -40.55
CA ILE A 369 38.00 -0.07 -41.20
C ILE A 369 37.59 0.05 -42.66
N GLU A 370 37.81 -0.97 -43.46
CA GLU A 370 37.51 -0.93 -44.87
C GLU A 370 36.05 -0.59 -45.17
N THR A 371 35.12 -1.26 -44.49
CA THR A 371 33.68 -1.11 -44.71
C THR A 371 33.08 0.13 -44.03
N GLY A 372 33.80 0.80 -43.12
CA GLY A 372 33.24 1.94 -42.40
C GLY A 372 34.04 2.44 -41.23
N ILE A 373 33.33 2.91 -40.19
CA ILE A 373 33.90 3.29 -38.90
C ILE A 373 33.40 2.29 -37.88
N ARG A 374 34.32 1.57 -37.20
CA ARG A 374 34.01 0.61 -36.14
C ARG A 374 34.14 1.27 -34.78
N LEU A 375 33.09 1.15 -34.00
CA LEU A 375 33.03 1.51 -32.58
C LEU A 375 33.14 0.24 -31.76
N LYS A 376 33.88 0.30 -30.65
CA LYS A 376 33.88 -0.71 -29.58
C LYS A 376 33.75 -0.01 -28.24
N TRP A 377 33.05 -0.62 -27.31
CA TRP A 377 32.85 -0.09 -25.94
C TRP A 377 32.94 -1.19 -24.91
N LYS A 378 33.08 -0.80 -23.64
CA LYS A 378 33.06 -1.74 -22.51
C LYS A 378 31.61 -2.11 -22.18
N LYS A 379 31.36 -3.36 -21.80
CA LYS A 379 30.05 -3.82 -21.31
C LYS A 379 29.67 -3.01 -20.08
N THR A 380 28.44 -2.49 -20.07
CA THR A 380 27.85 -1.80 -18.91
C THR A 380 26.91 -2.77 -18.20
N THR A 381 27.08 -2.95 -16.90
CA THR A 381 26.26 -3.88 -16.09
C THR A 381 24.78 -3.51 -16.16
N GLY A 382 23.93 -4.50 -16.36
CA GLY A 382 22.47 -4.33 -16.41
C GLY A 382 21.95 -3.65 -17.69
N ALA A 383 22.82 -3.34 -18.67
CA ALA A 383 22.35 -2.77 -19.93
C ALA A 383 21.61 -3.80 -20.77
N GLU A 384 20.40 -3.48 -21.21
CA GLU A 384 19.64 -4.25 -22.21
C GLU A 384 20.07 -3.91 -23.64
N LYS A 385 20.39 -2.65 -23.86
CA LYS A 385 20.83 -2.12 -25.16
C LYS A 385 21.69 -0.88 -24.99
N TYR A 386 22.43 -0.58 -26.06
CA TYR A 386 23.24 0.63 -26.20
C TYR A 386 22.62 1.51 -27.27
N ILE A 387 22.49 2.80 -26.99
CA ILE A 387 22.00 3.79 -27.95
C ILE A 387 23.19 4.62 -28.42
N ILE A 388 23.49 4.49 -29.71
CA ILE A 388 24.57 5.20 -30.39
C ILE A 388 24.01 6.50 -30.97
N TYR A 389 24.65 7.60 -30.66
CA TYR A 389 24.40 8.91 -31.25
C TYR A 389 25.55 9.29 -32.12
N ARG A 390 25.22 9.83 -33.30
CA ARG A 390 26.18 10.30 -34.30
C ARG A 390 25.94 11.77 -34.64
N LYS A 391 27.04 12.51 -34.80
CA LYS A 391 27.08 13.84 -35.39
C LYS A 391 27.96 13.77 -36.65
N ALA A 392 27.46 14.21 -37.79
CA ALA A 392 28.19 14.29 -39.08
C ALA A 392 28.54 15.75 -39.36
N GLY A 393 29.82 16.04 -39.57
CA GLY A 393 30.33 17.40 -39.80
C GLY A 393 29.99 18.33 -38.66
N ASN A 394 29.37 19.47 -38.99
CA ASN A 394 28.89 20.48 -38.02
C ASN A 394 27.39 20.35 -37.69
N GLY A 395 26.70 19.30 -38.20
CA GLY A 395 25.30 19.05 -37.95
C GLY A 395 24.97 18.77 -36.48
N SER A 396 23.71 18.47 -36.18
CA SER A 396 23.23 18.14 -34.82
C SER A 396 23.47 16.67 -34.45
N TRP A 397 23.41 16.37 -33.15
CA TRP A 397 23.40 15.01 -32.65
C TRP A 397 22.09 14.31 -32.99
N LYS A 398 22.17 13.15 -33.63
CA LYS A 398 20.99 12.30 -33.91
C LYS A 398 21.17 10.93 -33.30
N LYS A 399 20.08 10.35 -32.74
CA LYS A 399 20.02 8.93 -32.43
C LYS A 399 20.22 8.16 -33.75
N TYR A 400 21.26 7.31 -33.78
CA TYR A 400 21.69 6.70 -35.02
C TYR A 400 21.39 5.20 -35.07
N LYS A 401 21.73 4.47 -34.03
CA LYS A 401 21.55 3.01 -33.95
C LYS A 401 21.31 2.58 -32.50
N SER A 402 20.48 1.54 -32.35
CA SER A 402 20.33 0.78 -31.11
C SER A 402 20.97 -0.59 -31.30
N VAL A 403 21.78 -1.04 -30.32
CA VAL A 403 22.43 -2.35 -30.33
C VAL A 403 22.02 -3.08 -29.05
N LYS A 404 21.38 -4.26 -29.19
CA LYS A 404 21.05 -5.11 -28.01
C LYS A 404 22.35 -5.53 -27.31
N ALA A 405 22.39 -5.53 -26.01
CA ALA A 405 23.59 -5.90 -25.25
C ALA A 405 24.02 -7.35 -25.49
N ALA A 406 23.05 -8.24 -25.77
CA ALA A 406 23.30 -9.62 -26.17
C ALA A 406 24.10 -9.76 -27.47
N ASN A 407 24.02 -8.76 -28.37
CA ASN A 407 24.75 -8.77 -29.65
C ASN A 407 26.20 -8.25 -29.51
N GLY A 408 26.66 -8.07 -28.28
CA GLY A 408 28.02 -7.61 -27.98
C GLY A 408 28.16 -6.08 -27.92
N CYS A 409 29.41 -5.63 -27.77
CA CYS A 409 29.78 -4.24 -27.51
C CYS A 409 30.54 -3.62 -28.71
N SER A 410 30.03 -3.82 -29.92
CA SER A 410 30.61 -3.23 -31.13
C SER A 410 29.53 -2.88 -32.17
N PHE A 411 29.85 -1.89 -32.99
CA PHE A 411 29.01 -1.47 -34.10
C PHE A 411 29.88 -0.91 -35.22
N THR A 412 29.55 -1.22 -36.49
CA THR A 412 30.21 -0.64 -37.66
C THR A 412 29.23 0.29 -38.38
N ASP A 413 29.60 1.57 -38.46
CA ASP A 413 28.90 2.55 -39.26
C ASP A 413 29.41 2.48 -40.71
N THR A 414 28.62 1.89 -41.60
CA THR A 414 28.92 1.76 -43.01
C THR A 414 28.44 2.96 -43.86
N LYS A 415 27.54 3.80 -43.28
CA LYS A 415 26.99 5.00 -43.95
C LYS A 415 27.86 6.22 -43.66
N VAL A 416 29.12 6.17 -44.09
CA VAL A 416 30.12 7.20 -43.87
C VAL A 416 30.88 7.56 -45.15
N THR A 417 31.05 8.88 -45.40
CA THR A 417 31.67 9.45 -46.60
C THR A 417 33.14 9.73 -46.35
N ASN A 418 34.00 9.36 -47.31
CA ASN A 418 35.44 9.58 -47.27
C ASN A 418 35.77 11.08 -47.11
N GLY A 419 36.65 11.39 -46.17
CA GLY A 419 37.07 12.74 -45.84
C GLY A 419 36.17 13.48 -44.84
N SER A 420 34.96 12.98 -44.56
CA SER A 420 34.02 13.62 -43.61
C SER A 420 34.36 13.35 -42.18
N LYS A 421 34.03 14.34 -41.30
CA LYS A 421 34.16 14.28 -39.87
C LYS A 421 32.93 13.63 -39.26
N TYR A 422 33.11 12.71 -38.33
CA TYR A 422 32.04 12.09 -37.52
C TYR A 422 32.41 12.13 -36.07
N ALA A 423 31.41 12.34 -35.20
CA ALA A 423 31.54 12.22 -33.77
C ALA A 423 30.49 11.25 -33.24
N TYR A 424 30.86 10.46 -32.24
CA TYR A 424 30.01 9.44 -31.63
C TYR A 424 30.01 9.61 -30.12
N LYS A 425 28.84 9.38 -29.51
CA LYS A 425 28.65 9.13 -28.08
C LYS A 425 27.64 8.01 -27.91
N ILE A 426 27.76 7.27 -26.82
CA ILE A 426 26.92 6.10 -26.54
C ILE A 426 26.38 6.24 -25.13
N ARG A 427 25.15 5.77 -24.89
CA ARG A 427 24.63 5.55 -23.56
C ARG A 427 23.95 4.20 -23.46
N ALA A 428 24.04 3.57 -22.28
CA ALA A 428 23.32 2.36 -21.96
C ALA A 428 21.84 2.67 -21.65
N TYR A 429 21.00 1.66 -21.78
CA TYR A 429 19.57 1.70 -21.47
C TYR A 429 19.19 0.42 -20.76
N ALA A 430 18.35 0.52 -19.74
CA ALA A 430 17.76 -0.59 -19.00
C ALA A 430 16.35 -0.19 -18.54
N ASP A 431 15.33 -0.99 -18.84
CA ASP A 431 13.94 -0.87 -18.37
C ASP A 431 13.41 0.59 -18.35
N GLY A 432 13.47 1.28 -19.49
CA GLY A 432 13.03 2.68 -19.60
C GLY A 432 14.04 3.72 -19.14
N VAL A 433 15.13 3.34 -18.45
CA VAL A 433 16.09 4.25 -17.83
C VAL A 433 17.36 4.37 -18.67
N TYR A 434 17.77 5.59 -18.95
CA TYR A 434 18.99 5.88 -19.71
C TYR A 434 20.15 6.21 -18.76
N GLY A 435 21.30 5.60 -19.04
CA GLY A 435 22.57 6.00 -18.43
C GLY A 435 23.10 7.31 -19.00
N ALA A 436 24.10 7.87 -18.35
CA ALA A 436 24.83 9.02 -18.84
C ALA A 436 25.54 8.71 -20.18
N TYR A 437 25.77 9.75 -20.96
CA TYR A 437 26.53 9.61 -22.20
C TYR A 437 28.00 9.28 -21.92
N SER A 438 28.61 8.50 -22.80
CA SER A 438 30.05 8.37 -22.88
C SER A 438 30.72 9.71 -23.24
N SER A 439 32.04 9.79 -23.06
CA SER A 439 32.86 10.82 -23.72
C SER A 439 32.63 10.81 -25.24
N ILE A 440 32.83 11.99 -25.86
CA ILE A 440 32.68 12.16 -27.32
C ILE A 440 33.96 11.73 -28.02
N HIS A 441 33.83 10.83 -28.98
CA HIS A 441 34.92 10.39 -29.83
C HIS A 441 34.74 10.92 -31.25
N THR A 442 35.71 11.70 -31.74
CA THR A 442 35.71 12.28 -33.07
C THR A 442 36.70 11.56 -33.96
N ILE A 443 36.27 11.27 -35.21
CA ILE A 443 37.10 10.63 -36.23
C ILE A 443 36.78 11.22 -37.61
N TYR A 444 37.80 11.27 -38.49
CA TYR A 444 37.63 11.51 -39.91
C TYR A 444 37.59 10.18 -40.65
N ARG A 445 36.62 9.98 -41.55
CA ARG A 445 36.57 8.80 -42.39
C ARG A 445 37.70 8.85 -43.41
N VAL A 446 38.52 7.80 -43.45
CA VAL A 446 39.60 7.65 -44.43
C VAL A 446 39.45 6.29 -45.08
N LYS A 447 39.30 6.26 -46.42
CA LYS A 447 39.25 5.03 -47.23
C LYS A 447 40.66 4.57 -47.59
N GLN A 448 40.81 3.26 -47.74
CA GLN A 448 42.03 2.65 -48.25
C GLN A 448 42.23 2.95 -49.76
N PRO A 449 43.44 3.29 -50.19
CA PRO A 449 43.72 3.36 -51.62
C PRO A 449 43.92 1.96 -52.19
N ALA A 450 43.46 1.71 -53.42
CA ALA A 450 43.72 0.47 -54.13
C ALA A 450 45.22 0.39 -54.48
N LEU A 451 45.93 -0.58 -53.90
CA LEU A 451 47.36 -0.79 -54.10
C LEU A 451 47.63 -1.78 -55.27
N LYS A 452 48.53 -1.40 -56.15
CA LYS A 452 49.13 -2.31 -57.16
C LYS A 452 50.63 -2.44 -56.84
N VAL A 453 51.14 -3.68 -56.81
CA VAL A 453 52.53 -3.99 -56.55
C VAL A 453 53.08 -4.78 -57.74
N LYS A 454 54.22 -4.36 -58.31
CA LYS A 454 54.93 -5.03 -59.42
C LYS A 454 56.40 -5.16 -59.11
N LYS A 455 57.10 -6.18 -59.67
CA LYS A 455 58.56 -6.26 -59.68
C LYS A 455 59.14 -5.06 -60.42
N ALA A 456 60.23 -4.54 -59.96
CA ALA A 456 60.92 -3.37 -60.60
C ALA A 456 62.43 -3.54 -60.62
N GLY A 457 62.87 -4.77 -60.94
CA GLY A 457 64.28 -5.19 -60.97
C GLY A 457 64.70 -5.97 -59.74
N LYS A 458 65.96 -6.43 -59.71
CA LYS A 458 66.55 -7.21 -58.60
C LYS A 458 66.44 -6.46 -57.28
N GLY A 459 65.82 -7.07 -56.29
CA GLY A 459 65.66 -6.48 -54.96
C GLY A 459 64.73 -5.25 -54.88
N ARG A 460 63.82 -5.04 -55.86
CA ARG A 460 62.98 -3.85 -55.93
C ARG A 460 61.50 -4.19 -56.25
N LEU A 461 60.57 -3.51 -55.54
CA LEU A 461 59.14 -3.56 -55.77
C LEU A 461 58.60 -2.16 -56.03
N LYS A 462 57.84 -1.98 -57.13
CA LYS A 462 57.14 -0.74 -57.47
C LYS A 462 55.71 -0.83 -56.94
N CYS A 463 55.40 0.02 -55.96
CA CYS A 463 54.07 0.23 -55.45
C CYS A 463 53.41 1.41 -56.16
N SER A 464 52.14 1.24 -56.61
CA SER A 464 51.35 2.33 -57.18
C SER A 464 49.93 2.23 -56.65
N TRP A 465 49.26 3.36 -56.47
CA TRP A 465 47.87 3.39 -55.95
C TRP A 465 47.08 4.55 -56.55
N LYS A 466 45.73 4.44 -56.45
CA LYS A 466 44.86 5.53 -56.86
C LYS A 466 44.90 6.63 -55.80
N LYS A 467 45.02 7.90 -56.21
CA LYS A 467 45.04 9.05 -55.31
C LYS A 467 43.73 9.09 -54.51
N ASN A 468 43.87 9.19 -53.17
CA ASN A 468 42.78 9.54 -52.29
C ASN A 468 42.79 11.07 -52.08
N THR A 469 41.88 11.78 -52.75
CA THR A 469 41.79 13.26 -52.73
C THR A 469 41.50 13.84 -51.35
N LYS A 470 41.06 13.03 -50.43
CA LYS A 470 40.73 13.45 -49.05
C LYS A 470 41.81 13.08 -48.03
N ALA A 471 42.90 12.43 -48.47
CA ALA A 471 44.09 12.14 -47.65
C ALA A 471 45.11 13.24 -47.77
N ASN A 472 45.91 13.46 -46.73
CA ASN A 472 47.08 14.37 -46.74
C ASN A 472 48.38 13.64 -47.00
N SER A 473 48.43 12.34 -46.70
CA SER A 473 49.63 11.53 -46.81
C SER A 473 49.29 10.04 -46.86
N TYR A 474 50.29 9.19 -47.12
CA TYR A 474 50.12 7.74 -47.10
C TYR A 474 51.22 7.10 -46.23
N GLN A 475 50.99 5.88 -45.83
CA GLN A 475 51.97 5.04 -45.18
C GLN A 475 51.96 3.65 -45.84
N ILE A 476 53.11 3.22 -46.29
CA ILE A 476 53.31 1.87 -46.82
C ILE A 476 53.99 1.03 -45.75
N MET A 477 53.48 -0.17 -45.53
CA MET A 477 54.13 -1.19 -44.68
C MET A 477 54.50 -2.36 -45.57
N TYR A 478 55.70 -2.93 -45.32
CA TYR A 478 56.16 -4.12 -46.05
C TYR A 478 56.99 -5.02 -45.12
N GLY A 479 56.89 -6.32 -45.33
CA GLY A 479 57.58 -7.34 -44.54
C GLY A 479 57.44 -8.72 -45.15
N THR A 480 58.14 -9.70 -44.61
CA THR A 480 58.11 -11.09 -45.09
C THR A 480 57.02 -11.94 -44.42
N LYS A 481 56.37 -11.44 -43.36
CA LYS A 481 55.25 -12.12 -42.70
C LYS A 481 53.89 -11.52 -43.13
N ALA A 482 52.91 -12.36 -43.42
CA ALA A 482 51.57 -11.92 -43.76
C ALA A 482 50.87 -11.15 -42.62
N SER A 483 51.20 -11.48 -41.38
CA SER A 483 50.73 -10.77 -40.18
C SER A 483 51.26 -9.34 -40.06
N MET A 484 52.25 -8.97 -40.87
CA MET A 484 52.98 -7.70 -40.78
C MET A 484 53.76 -7.52 -39.46
N GLN A 485 53.99 -8.58 -38.70
CA GLN A 485 54.89 -8.56 -37.55
C GLN A 485 56.31 -8.24 -37.99
N GLY A 486 56.94 -7.23 -37.40
CA GLY A 486 58.29 -6.77 -37.80
C GLY A 486 58.33 -6.02 -39.13
N ALA A 487 57.21 -5.65 -39.71
CA ALA A 487 57.16 -4.93 -40.99
C ALA A 487 57.79 -3.54 -40.89
N LYS A 488 58.54 -3.16 -41.94
CA LYS A 488 59.11 -1.82 -42.10
C LYS A 488 58.04 -0.85 -42.61
N THR A 489 58.13 0.41 -42.25
CA THR A 489 57.13 1.45 -42.60
C THR A 489 57.81 2.59 -43.36
N ILE A 490 57.20 3.00 -44.49
CA ILE A 490 57.60 4.16 -45.28
C ILE A 490 56.47 5.21 -45.21
N ALA A 491 56.77 6.40 -44.71
CA ALA A 491 55.86 7.53 -44.73
C ALA A 491 55.96 8.30 -46.05
N ILE A 492 54.80 8.51 -46.69
CA ILE A 492 54.68 9.31 -47.92
C ILE A 492 54.00 10.62 -47.54
N LYS A 493 54.81 11.68 -47.37
CA LYS A 493 54.33 12.97 -46.80
C LYS A 493 53.43 13.78 -47.76
N LYS A 494 53.60 13.64 -49.09
CA LYS A 494 52.82 14.39 -50.10
C LYS A 494 51.62 13.57 -50.61
N ALA A 495 50.43 14.09 -50.51
CA ALA A 495 49.18 13.44 -50.96
C ALA A 495 49.16 13.18 -52.50
N GLY A 496 49.91 13.97 -53.26
CA GLY A 496 50.06 13.79 -54.71
C GLY A 496 50.91 12.62 -55.12
N THR A 497 51.74 12.09 -54.21
CA THR A 497 52.59 10.94 -54.49
C THR A 497 51.75 9.67 -54.59
N VAL A 498 51.67 9.05 -55.76
CA VAL A 498 50.88 7.83 -56.04
C VAL A 498 51.75 6.63 -56.47
N LYS A 499 53.05 6.76 -56.41
CA LYS A 499 54.04 5.71 -56.74
C LYS A 499 55.18 5.75 -55.76
N LYS A 500 55.74 4.59 -55.37
CA LYS A 500 56.94 4.46 -54.55
C LYS A 500 57.64 3.14 -54.84
N THR A 501 58.92 3.19 -55.09
CA THR A 501 59.76 1.99 -55.18
C THR A 501 60.33 1.65 -53.81
N ILE A 502 60.21 0.40 -53.40
CA ILE A 502 60.86 -0.18 -52.23
C ILE A 502 62.08 -0.92 -52.74
N ALA A 503 63.27 -0.55 -52.31
CA ALA A 503 64.54 -1.15 -52.70
C ALA A 503 65.22 -1.87 -51.52
N GLY A 504 66.31 -2.60 -51.81
CA GLY A 504 67.08 -3.32 -50.77
C GLY A 504 66.37 -4.56 -50.23
N LEU A 505 65.50 -5.16 -51.03
CA LEU A 505 64.78 -6.38 -50.68
C LEU A 505 65.63 -7.61 -50.98
N LYS A 506 65.56 -8.62 -50.10
CA LYS A 506 66.32 -9.88 -50.30
C LYS A 506 65.68 -10.71 -51.44
N ALA A 507 66.54 -11.14 -52.36
CA ALA A 507 66.11 -12.04 -53.45
C ALA A 507 65.57 -13.38 -52.92
N GLY A 508 64.66 -14.01 -53.62
CA GLY A 508 64.04 -15.28 -53.26
C GLY A 508 63.05 -15.21 -52.10
N LYS A 509 62.80 -14.01 -51.54
CA LYS A 509 61.85 -13.85 -50.42
C LYS A 509 60.52 -13.31 -50.94
N LYS A 510 59.42 -13.83 -50.35
CA LYS A 510 58.06 -13.32 -50.52
C LYS A 510 57.85 -12.12 -49.64
N TYR A 511 57.37 -11.00 -50.20
CA TYR A 511 57.04 -9.79 -49.47
C TYR A 511 55.57 -9.48 -49.50
N TYR A 512 55.04 -9.10 -48.35
CA TYR A 512 53.67 -8.59 -48.15
C TYR A 512 53.75 -7.08 -48.05
N VAL A 513 52.90 -6.37 -48.80
CA VAL A 513 52.87 -4.91 -48.84
C VAL A 513 51.47 -4.42 -48.57
N ARG A 514 51.31 -3.48 -47.68
CA ARG A 514 50.04 -2.80 -47.35
C ARG A 514 50.24 -1.30 -47.45
N ILE A 515 49.16 -0.60 -47.83
CA ILE A 515 49.13 0.86 -47.83
C ILE A 515 47.93 1.36 -47.07
N ARG A 516 48.09 2.49 -46.37
CA ARG A 516 46.95 3.20 -45.81
C ARG A 516 47.01 4.69 -46.12
N SER A 517 45.83 5.29 -46.37
CA SER A 517 45.68 6.74 -46.45
C SER A 517 45.75 7.32 -45.03
N CYS A 518 46.33 8.49 -44.88
CA CYS A 518 46.38 9.26 -43.64
C CYS A 518 45.80 10.65 -43.89
N LYS A 519 44.94 11.09 -42.97
CA LYS A 519 44.40 12.45 -42.89
C LYS A 519 44.91 13.09 -41.59
N THR A 520 45.58 14.23 -41.68
CA THR A 520 46.03 14.98 -40.52
C THR A 520 45.16 16.24 -40.38
N VAL A 521 44.58 16.45 -39.22
CA VAL A 521 43.79 17.63 -38.87
C VAL A 521 44.22 18.05 -37.48
N ASN A 522 44.57 19.32 -37.27
CA ASN A 522 45.02 19.87 -36.00
C ASN A 522 46.09 18.98 -35.33
N LYS A 523 47.14 18.64 -36.05
CA LYS A 523 48.27 17.76 -35.63
C LYS A 523 47.86 16.31 -35.33
N LYS A 524 46.58 15.93 -35.31
CA LYS A 524 46.10 14.57 -35.05
C LYS A 524 45.95 13.81 -36.36
N LYS A 525 46.53 12.58 -36.42
CA LYS A 525 46.51 11.69 -37.59
C LYS A 525 45.34 10.72 -37.48
N TYR A 526 44.58 10.59 -38.56
CA TYR A 526 43.53 9.62 -38.76
C TYR A 526 43.90 8.72 -39.92
N TYR A 527 43.83 7.43 -39.75
CA TYR A 527 44.18 6.46 -40.79
C TYR A 527 43.36 5.19 -40.66
N LEU A 528 43.36 4.37 -41.71
CA LEU A 528 42.74 3.05 -41.69
C LEU A 528 43.54 2.11 -40.76
N SER A 529 42.80 1.31 -40.00
CA SER A 529 43.44 0.25 -39.17
C SER A 529 43.98 -0.84 -40.08
N LEU A 530 45.26 -1.11 -39.97
CA LEU A 530 45.95 -2.17 -40.75
C LEU A 530 45.61 -3.59 -40.22
N ILE A 531 45.04 -3.69 -39.04
CA ILE A 531 44.74 -4.96 -38.39
C ILE A 531 43.47 -5.64 -38.98
N HIS A 532 42.64 -4.89 -39.70
CA HIS A 532 41.35 -5.36 -40.21
C HIS A 532 41.28 -5.35 -41.76
N ILE A 533 42.37 -5.51 -42.46
CA ILE A 533 42.32 -5.60 -43.91
C ILE A 533 42.13 -7.06 -44.30
N SER A 534 40.95 -7.38 -44.84
CA SER A 534 40.54 -8.72 -45.26
C SER A 534 40.93 -9.08 -46.71
N GLU A 535 41.60 -8.17 -47.43
CA GLU A 535 42.01 -8.42 -48.82
C GLU A 535 43.38 -9.09 -48.92
N PRO A 536 43.60 -9.92 -49.95
CA PRO A 536 44.85 -10.60 -50.13
C PRO A 536 45.95 -9.57 -50.27
N THR A 537 46.88 -9.64 -49.35
CA THR A 537 48.14 -8.95 -49.43
C THR A 537 48.75 -9.29 -50.80
N ARG A 538 48.86 -8.28 -51.70
CA ARG A 538 49.54 -8.55 -52.97
C ARG A 538 50.99 -8.84 -52.65
N HIS A 539 51.37 -10.06 -52.91
CA HIS A 539 52.73 -10.51 -52.74
C HIS A 539 53.42 -10.54 -54.12
N ALA A 540 54.65 -10.23 -54.14
CA ALA A 540 55.51 -10.46 -55.27
C ALA A 540 56.69 -11.27 -54.82
N GLN A 541 56.93 -12.38 -55.44
CA GLN A 541 58.13 -13.16 -55.27
C GLN A 541 59.27 -12.45 -56.05
N ILE A 542 60.38 -12.20 -55.43
CA ILE A 542 61.54 -11.59 -56.07
C ILE A 542 62.48 -12.73 -56.41
N SER A 543 62.60 -13.00 -57.70
CA SER A 543 63.60 -13.90 -58.27
C SER A 543 64.96 -13.21 -58.34
#